data_7850087a0b68e83be2b4f7d91ea0c241
#
_entry.id   7850087a0b68e83be2b4f7d91ea0c241
#
_cell.length_a   1.000
_cell.length_b   1.000
_cell.length_c   1.000
_cell.angle_alpha   90.00
_cell.angle_beta   90.00
_cell.angle_gamma   90.00
#
_symmetry.space_group_name_H-M   'P 1'
#
loop_
_entity.id
_entity.type
_entity.pdbx_description
1 polymer ?
#
loop_
_entity_poly.entity_id
_entity_poly.type
_entity_poly.pdbx_seq_one_letter_code
_entity_poly.pdbx_strand_id
1 'polypeptide(L)'
;GMWTSPPFEPHIAGDWLYGRGGADMKSGLCANVFALDALRRLGFQPAARVHVQSVTEEECTGNGALSALVRGYRAEAALIPEPEENMLVRANAGVIWFQVHVRGRPFHVREAGRGSNAIEAAYTLMGALKELETEWNSRRADYPYFSELDHPININVGKIAGGDWASSVPAWCTLEVRTAIY
;
A
#
# COMPACT_ATOMS: atom_id res chain seq x y z
N GLY A 1 -6.96 8.14 17.45
CA GLY A 1 -6.29 8.16 16.16
C GLY A 1 -5.43 9.40 16.02
N MET A 2 -4.64 9.47 14.95
CA MET A 2 -3.72 10.60 14.68
C MET A 2 -4.38 11.76 13.92
N TRP A 3 -5.69 11.70 13.68
CA TRP A 3 -6.42 12.78 13.03
C TRP A 3 -6.65 13.95 13.97
N THR A 4 -6.42 15.17 13.49
CA THR A 4 -6.68 16.41 14.23
C THR A 4 -8.15 16.84 14.20
N SER A 5 -8.94 16.27 13.29
CA SER A 5 -10.39 16.44 13.17
C SER A 5 -11.03 15.10 12.79
N PRO A 6 -12.35 14.91 13.00
CA PRO A 6 -13.03 13.68 12.62
C PRO A 6 -12.87 13.39 11.12
N PRO A 7 -12.29 12.25 10.73
CA PRO A 7 -11.93 11.99 9.32
C PRO A 7 -13.15 11.82 8.39
N PHE A 8 -14.30 11.45 8.93
CA PHE A 8 -15.54 11.23 8.16
C PHE A 8 -16.55 12.38 8.28
N GLU A 9 -16.15 13.48 8.91
CA GLU A 9 -16.91 14.73 8.98
C GLU A 9 -16.16 15.80 8.19
N PRO A 10 -16.36 15.87 6.86
CA PRO A 10 -15.60 16.80 6.02
C PRO A 10 -15.94 18.24 6.36
N HIS A 11 -14.93 19.11 6.39
CA HIS A 11 -15.12 20.55 6.61
C HIS A 11 -14.24 21.37 5.67
N ILE A 12 -14.72 22.59 5.39
CA ILE A 12 -14.01 23.57 4.57
C ILE A 12 -13.40 24.63 5.48
N ALA A 13 -12.11 24.91 5.29
CA ALA A 13 -11.41 26.00 5.94
C ALA A 13 -10.62 26.80 4.91
N GLY A 14 -11.05 28.01 4.62
CA GLY A 14 -10.54 28.79 3.48
C GLY A 14 -10.81 28.05 2.17
N ASP A 15 -9.76 27.83 1.38
CA ASP A 15 -9.85 27.13 0.08
C ASP A 15 -9.58 25.62 0.19
N TRP A 16 -9.54 25.07 1.41
CA TRP A 16 -9.21 23.68 1.65
C TRP A 16 -10.40 22.88 2.14
N LEU A 17 -10.58 21.69 1.56
CA LEU A 17 -11.50 20.66 2.02
C LEU A 17 -10.75 19.58 2.77
N TYR A 18 -11.06 19.39 4.04
CA TYR A 18 -10.45 18.39 4.91
C TYR A 18 -11.40 17.19 5.09
N GLY A 19 -10.86 15.98 5.00
CA GLY A 19 -11.60 14.74 5.22
C GLY A 19 -10.91 13.53 4.63
N ARG A 20 -11.25 12.33 5.09
CA ARG A 20 -10.71 11.07 4.58
C ARG A 20 -11.06 10.89 3.09
N GLY A 21 -10.02 10.60 2.29
CA GLY A 21 -10.17 10.40 0.85
C GLY A 21 -10.41 11.71 0.06
N GLY A 22 -10.25 12.89 0.69
CA GLY A 22 -10.41 14.18 0.01
C GLY A 22 -9.36 14.35 -1.09
N ALA A 23 -8.09 14.20 -0.76
CA ALA A 23 -7.00 14.22 -1.72
C ALA A 23 -6.82 12.87 -2.42
N ASP A 24 -6.77 11.80 -1.67
CA ASP A 24 -6.52 10.43 -2.13
C ASP A 24 -7.81 9.60 -2.05
N MET A 25 -8.50 9.35 -3.21
CA MET A 25 -8.35 10.19 -4.43
C MET A 25 -9.71 10.67 -4.97
N LYS A 26 -10.67 11.00 -4.06
CA LYS A 26 -11.99 11.48 -4.51
C LYS A 26 -11.92 12.78 -5.30
N SER A 27 -10.91 13.63 -5.04
CA SER A 27 -10.64 14.82 -5.85
C SER A 27 -10.37 14.45 -7.31
N GLY A 28 -9.53 13.45 -7.56
CA GLY A 28 -9.25 12.93 -8.89
C GLY A 28 -10.47 12.33 -9.57
N LEU A 29 -11.26 11.54 -8.84
CA LEU A 29 -12.52 11.02 -9.37
C LEU A 29 -13.48 12.14 -9.79
N CYS A 30 -13.64 13.17 -8.97
CA CYS A 30 -14.42 14.35 -9.31
C CYS A 30 -13.86 15.07 -10.55
N ALA A 31 -12.53 15.24 -10.62
CA ALA A 31 -11.86 15.87 -11.76
C ALA A 31 -12.19 15.15 -13.09
N ASN A 32 -12.17 13.82 -13.12
CA ASN A 32 -12.55 13.05 -14.30
C ASN A 32 -14.00 13.33 -14.75
N VAL A 33 -14.93 13.35 -13.81
CA VAL A 33 -16.36 13.63 -14.13
C VAL A 33 -16.54 15.06 -14.63
N PHE A 34 -15.93 16.03 -13.96
CA PHE A 34 -16.06 17.44 -14.35
C PHE A 34 -15.30 17.76 -15.66
N ALA A 35 -14.20 17.07 -15.97
CA ALA A 35 -13.53 17.20 -17.27
C ALA A 35 -14.46 16.76 -18.42
N LEU A 36 -15.16 15.65 -18.28
CA LEU A 36 -16.15 15.20 -19.27
C LEU A 36 -17.34 16.17 -19.38
N ASP A 37 -17.83 16.70 -18.25
CA ASP A 37 -18.93 17.68 -18.26
C ASP A 37 -18.49 19.00 -18.94
N ALA A 38 -17.26 19.45 -18.70
CA ALA A 38 -16.71 20.64 -19.35
C ALA A 38 -16.61 20.45 -20.88
N LEU A 39 -16.13 19.32 -21.36
CA LEU A 39 -16.10 19.00 -22.79
C LEU A 39 -17.52 19.04 -23.39
N ARG A 40 -18.47 18.40 -22.72
CA ARG A 40 -19.87 18.39 -23.18
C ARG A 40 -20.46 19.81 -23.27
N ARG A 41 -20.21 20.66 -22.28
CA ARG A 41 -20.67 22.07 -22.27
C ARG A 41 -20.06 22.92 -23.38
N LEU A 42 -18.82 22.58 -23.79
CA LEU A 42 -18.16 23.22 -24.92
C LEU A 42 -18.58 22.65 -26.29
N GLY A 43 -19.53 21.73 -26.33
CA GLY A 43 -20.02 21.11 -27.56
C GLY A 43 -19.15 19.97 -28.10
N PHE A 44 -18.16 19.52 -27.33
CA PHE A 44 -17.36 18.34 -27.69
C PHE A 44 -18.07 17.05 -27.28
N GLN A 45 -17.87 16.03 -28.08
CA GLN A 45 -18.31 14.67 -27.81
C GLN A 45 -17.14 13.71 -27.97
N PRO A 46 -16.89 12.80 -27.03
CA PRO A 46 -15.88 11.76 -27.19
C PRO A 46 -16.14 10.93 -28.46
N ALA A 47 -15.08 10.69 -29.25
CA ALA A 47 -15.18 9.86 -30.46
C ALA A 47 -15.35 8.36 -30.15
N ALA A 48 -15.02 7.95 -28.93
CA ALA A 48 -15.15 6.56 -28.45
C ALA A 48 -15.91 6.51 -27.14
N ARG A 49 -16.30 5.30 -26.74
CA ARG A 49 -16.96 5.08 -25.45
C ARG A 49 -16.00 5.38 -24.30
N VAL A 50 -16.48 6.16 -23.34
CA VAL A 50 -15.76 6.46 -22.10
C VAL A 50 -16.44 5.73 -20.95
N HIS A 51 -15.65 5.04 -20.13
CA HIS A 51 -16.08 4.42 -18.88
C HIS A 51 -15.49 5.21 -17.72
N VAL A 52 -16.33 5.79 -16.87
CA VAL A 52 -15.90 6.32 -15.57
C VAL A 52 -16.14 5.24 -14.53
N GLN A 53 -15.09 4.80 -13.88
CA GLN A 53 -15.14 3.71 -12.90
C GLN A 53 -14.78 4.23 -11.52
N SER A 54 -15.69 4.08 -10.56
CA SER A 54 -15.43 4.30 -9.15
C SER A 54 -15.30 2.92 -8.49
N VAL A 55 -14.09 2.47 -8.32
CA VAL A 55 -13.78 1.15 -7.77
C VAL A 55 -13.45 1.23 -6.28
N THR A 56 -13.64 0.12 -5.58
CA THR A 56 -13.31 -0.01 -4.16
C THR A 56 -12.03 -0.82 -3.99
N GLU A 57 -11.48 -0.81 -2.76
CA GLU A 57 -10.32 -1.63 -2.36
C GLU A 57 -9.03 -1.34 -3.13
N GLU A 58 -8.86 -0.14 -3.67
CA GLU A 58 -7.60 0.25 -4.31
C GLU A 58 -6.44 0.11 -3.32
N GLU A 59 -6.60 0.61 -2.10
CA GLU A 59 -5.60 0.66 -1.02
C GLU A 59 -5.23 -0.71 -0.41
N CYS A 60 -5.85 -1.79 -0.83
CA CYS A 60 -5.60 -3.10 -0.20
C CYS A 60 -5.54 -4.27 -1.18
N THR A 61 -6.61 -4.59 -1.90
CA THR A 61 -6.68 -5.82 -2.70
C THR A 61 -6.74 -5.59 -4.21
N GLY A 62 -7.19 -4.41 -4.65
CA GLY A 62 -7.49 -4.13 -6.05
C GLY A 62 -8.70 -4.87 -6.61
N ASN A 63 -9.50 -5.55 -5.76
CA ASN A 63 -10.64 -6.36 -6.21
C ASN A 63 -11.71 -5.56 -6.93
N GLY A 64 -11.86 -4.27 -6.63
CA GLY A 64 -12.79 -3.39 -7.34
C GLY A 64 -12.43 -3.26 -8.82
N ALA A 65 -11.16 -2.98 -9.13
CA ALA A 65 -10.67 -2.92 -10.50
C ALA A 65 -10.73 -4.30 -11.18
N LEU A 66 -10.34 -5.36 -10.48
CA LEU A 66 -10.45 -6.73 -10.98
C LEU A 66 -11.90 -7.08 -11.32
N SER A 67 -12.86 -6.71 -10.49
CA SER A 67 -14.29 -6.93 -10.75
C SER A 67 -14.74 -6.25 -12.03
N ALA A 68 -14.32 -5.01 -12.29
CA ALA A 68 -14.60 -4.31 -13.53
C ALA A 68 -14.02 -5.07 -14.74
N LEU A 69 -12.78 -5.54 -14.65
CA LEU A 69 -12.14 -6.34 -15.69
C LEU A 69 -12.85 -7.68 -15.95
N VAL A 70 -13.25 -8.40 -14.91
CA VAL A 70 -13.97 -9.68 -15.03
C VAL A 70 -15.36 -9.49 -15.67
N ARG A 71 -15.99 -8.35 -15.42
CA ARG A 71 -17.27 -7.96 -16.07
C ARG A 71 -17.12 -7.56 -17.54
N GLY A 72 -15.91 -7.53 -18.07
CA GLY A 72 -15.62 -7.27 -19.47
C GLY A 72 -15.40 -5.80 -19.82
N TYR A 73 -15.27 -4.90 -18.85
CA TYR A 73 -14.91 -3.52 -19.15
C TYR A 73 -13.44 -3.46 -19.59
N ARG A 74 -13.23 -2.94 -20.81
CA ARG A 74 -11.91 -2.79 -21.45
C ARG A 74 -11.83 -1.43 -22.14
N ALA A 75 -10.62 -0.89 -22.22
CA ALA A 75 -10.31 0.31 -22.97
C ALA A 75 -8.88 0.25 -23.47
N GLU A 76 -8.58 1.00 -24.52
CA GLU A 76 -7.24 1.16 -25.09
C GLU A 76 -6.35 2.06 -24.25
N ALA A 77 -6.95 2.92 -23.41
CA ALA A 77 -6.25 3.82 -22.50
C ALA A 77 -7.02 3.94 -21.19
N ALA A 78 -6.29 4.21 -20.11
CA ALA A 78 -6.83 4.52 -18.80
C ALA A 78 -6.18 5.78 -18.24
N LEU A 79 -6.98 6.62 -17.57
CA LEU A 79 -6.52 7.77 -16.81
C LEU A 79 -6.88 7.56 -15.34
N ILE A 80 -5.87 7.57 -14.49
CA ILE A 80 -6.00 7.36 -13.04
C ILE A 80 -5.40 8.60 -12.36
N PRO A 81 -6.23 9.53 -11.87
CA PRO A 81 -5.77 10.81 -11.33
C PRO A 81 -5.43 10.72 -9.83
N GLU A 82 -4.42 9.93 -9.50
CA GLU A 82 -3.84 9.85 -8.17
C GLU A 82 -3.10 11.15 -7.80
N PRO A 83 -2.96 11.48 -6.50
CA PRO A 83 -2.33 12.73 -6.03
C PRO A 83 -0.79 12.66 -6.08
N GLU A 84 -0.22 12.51 -7.26
CA GLU A 84 1.21 12.34 -7.52
C GLU A 84 1.89 13.66 -7.92
N GLU A 85 1.78 14.70 -7.10
CA GLU A 85 2.47 15.99 -7.25
C GLU A 85 2.28 16.66 -8.64
N ASN A 86 1.13 16.44 -9.30
CA ASN A 86 0.85 16.85 -10.69
C ASN A 86 1.83 16.27 -11.71
N MET A 87 2.43 15.13 -11.42
CA MET A 87 3.37 14.44 -12.31
C MET A 87 2.71 13.29 -13.06
N LEU A 88 3.26 12.98 -14.23
CA LEU A 88 2.89 11.78 -14.97
C LEU A 88 3.69 10.58 -14.44
N VAL A 89 3.03 9.69 -13.72
CA VAL A 89 3.64 8.43 -13.26
C VAL A 89 3.75 7.46 -14.44
N ARG A 90 4.96 6.99 -14.70
CA ARG A 90 5.28 6.13 -15.85
C ARG A 90 5.48 4.67 -15.46
N ALA A 91 5.75 4.40 -14.20
CA ALA A 91 5.92 3.06 -13.64
C ALA A 91 5.60 3.06 -12.15
N ASN A 92 5.03 1.96 -11.68
CA ASN A 92 4.78 1.70 -10.27
C ASN A 92 5.52 0.44 -9.84
N ALA A 93 6.09 0.45 -8.64
CA ALA A 93 6.55 -0.78 -8.01
C ALA A 93 5.34 -1.67 -7.69
N GLY A 94 5.46 -2.95 -7.92
CA GLY A 94 4.50 -3.92 -7.42
C GLY A 94 4.54 -4.00 -5.91
N VAL A 95 3.50 -4.57 -5.29
CA VAL A 95 3.39 -4.70 -3.84
C VAL A 95 2.95 -6.10 -3.46
N ILE A 96 3.61 -6.67 -2.44
CA ILE A 96 3.21 -7.93 -1.83
C ILE A 96 3.03 -7.70 -0.34
N TRP A 97 1.89 -8.14 0.22
CA TRP A 97 1.67 -8.27 1.65
C TRP A 97 1.73 -9.73 2.06
N PHE A 98 2.44 -10.02 3.12
CA PHE A 98 2.52 -11.38 3.65
C PHE A 98 2.69 -11.37 5.17
N GLN A 99 2.39 -12.50 5.78
CA GLN A 99 2.65 -12.73 7.20
C GLN A 99 3.78 -13.75 7.37
N VAL A 100 4.63 -13.50 8.36
CA VAL A 100 5.65 -14.44 8.81
C VAL A 100 5.23 -14.98 10.17
N HIS A 101 4.90 -16.25 10.23
CA HIS A 101 4.56 -16.93 11.48
C HIS A 101 5.78 -17.66 12.03
N VAL A 102 6.36 -17.14 13.09
CA VAL A 102 7.50 -17.71 13.78
C VAL A 102 7.01 -18.59 14.92
N ARG A 103 7.45 -19.84 14.95
CA ARG A 103 7.14 -20.80 16.02
C ARG A 103 8.35 -21.01 16.90
N GLY A 104 8.16 -20.86 18.21
CA GLY A 104 9.14 -21.13 19.23
C GLY A 104 8.80 -22.40 20.01
N ARG A 105 9.60 -22.66 21.03
CA ARG A 105 9.39 -23.75 21.97
C ARG A 105 9.25 -23.16 23.37
N PRO A 106 8.05 -23.19 23.97
CA PRO A 106 7.81 -22.54 25.27
C PRO A 106 8.45 -23.31 26.41
N PHE A 107 8.97 -22.56 27.35
CA PHE A 107 9.42 -23.04 28.67
C PHE A 107 9.21 -21.92 29.70
N HIS A 108 9.17 -22.28 30.97
CA HIS A 108 9.27 -21.27 32.03
C HIS A 108 10.62 -20.53 31.92
N VAL A 109 10.66 -19.24 32.17
CA VAL A 109 11.86 -18.42 32.02
C VAL A 109 13.07 -18.95 32.79
N ARG A 110 12.83 -19.65 33.94
CA ARG A 110 13.88 -20.30 34.72
C ARG A 110 14.65 -21.37 33.90
N GLU A 111 14.02 -21.96 32.91
CA GLU A 111 14.59 -22.99 32.03
C GLU A 111 14.67 -22.49 30.55
N ALA A 112 14.84 -21.18 30.35
CA ALA A 112 14.81 -20.56 29.02
C ALA A 112 15.77 -21.21 28.03
N GLY A 113 16.93 -21.69 28.46
CA GLY A 113 17.92 -22.37 27.60
C GLY A 113 17.43 -23.68 26.99
N ARG A 114 16.31 -24.24 27.42
CA ARG A 114 15.66 -25.44 26.84
C ARG A 114 14.62 -25.07 25.77
N GLY A 115 14.23 -23.81 25.71
CA GLY A 115 13.27 -23.27 24.76
C GLY A 115 13.90 -22.67 23.51
N SER A 116 13.04 -22.18 22.62
CA SER A 116 13.43 -21.28 21.54
C SER A 116 12.46 -20.08 21.50
N ASN A 117 13.00 -18.88 21.61
CA ASN A 117 12.22 -17.66 21.71
C ASN A 117 11.77 -17.21 20.32
N ALA A 118 10.46 -17.26 20.06
CA ALA A 118 9.88 -16.85 18.78
C ALA A 118 10.05 -15.35 18.50
N ILE A 119 10.06 -14.50 19.54
CA ILE A 119 10.25 -13.04 19.38
C ILE A 119 11.69 -12.75 18.98
N GLU A 120 12.69 -13.38 19.58
CA GLU A 120 14.10 -13.21 19.20
C GLU A 120 14.37 -13.72 17.77
N ALA A 121 13.77 -14.84 17.40
CA ALA A 121 13.85 -15.36 16.04
C ALA A 121 13.18 -14.40 15.03
N ALA A 122 12.03 -13.80 15.37
CA ALA A 122 11.38 -12.78 14.55
C ALA A 122 12.26 -11.54 14.37
N TYR A 123 12.95 -11.11 15.43
CA TYR A 123 13.91 -10.00 15.35
C TYR A 123 15.06 -10.31 14.38
N THR A 124 15.60 -11.52 14.40
CA THR A 124 16.62 -11.96 13.44
C THR A 124 16.09 -11.93 11.99
N LEU A 125 14.85 -12.37 11.78
CA LEU A 125 14.22 -12.32 10.45
C LEU A 125 13.99 -10.89 9.97
N MET A 126 13.67 -9.94 10.86
CA MET A 126 13.58 -8.52 10.50
C MET A 126 14.93 -7.98 10.00
N GLY A 127 16.05 -8.42 10.59
CA GLY A 127 17.39 -8.11 10.08
C GLY A 127 17.60 -8.62 8.65
N ALA A 128 17.25 -9.88 8.40
CA ALA A 128 17.37 -10.47 7.06
C ALA A 128 16.47 -9.76 6.01
N LEU A 129 15.29 -9.29 6.40
CA LEU A 129 14.43 -8.49 5.52
C LEU A 129 15.09 -7.14 5.14
N LYS A 130 15.83 -6.53 6.07
CA LYS A 130 16.59 -5.29 5.79
C LYS A 130 17.82 -5.54 4.89
N GLU A 131 18.46 -6.66 5.03
CA GLU A 131 19.52 -7.09 4.11
C GLU A 131 18.97 -7.31 2.70
N LEU A 132 17.83 -7.99 2.59
CA LEU A 132 17.13 -8.19 1.32
C LEU A 132 16.72 -6.86 0.67
N GLU A 133 16.20 -5.91 1.43
CA GLU A 133 15.88 -4.56 0.96
C GLU A 133 17.11 -3.86 0.36
N THR A 134 18.25 -3.97 1.05
CA THR A 134 19.53 -3.41 0.58
C THR A 134 19.99 -4.09 -0.72
N GLU A 135 19.91 -5.41 -0.80
CA GLU A 135 20.26 -6.17 -2.00
C GLU A 135 19.40 -5.75 -3.20
N TRP A 136 18.08 -5.67 -3.01
CA TRP A 136 17.18 -5.27 -4.10
C TRP A 136 17.45 -3.84 -4.58
N ASN A 137 17.66 -2.90 -3.67
CA ASN A 137 17.99 -1.52 -4.04
C ASN A 137 19.34 -1.40 -4.74
N SER A 138 20.32 -2.27 -4.46
CA SER A 138 21.60 -2.29 -5.17
C SER A 138 21.44 -2.64 -6.67
N ARG A 139 20.34 -3.31 -7.03
CA ARG A 139 20.03 -3.75 -8.40
C ARG A 139 19.14 -2.78 -9.17
N ARG A 140 18.79 -1.61 -8.60
CA ARG A 140 17.87 -0.65 -9.21
C ARG A 140 18.29 -0.18 -10.62
N ALA A 141 19.60 -0.21 -10.92
CA ALA A 141 20.12 0.14 -12.24
C ALA A 141 19.67 -0.82 -13.35
N ASP A 142 19.27 -2.04 -13.01
CA ASP A 142 18.74 -3.04 -13.96
C ASP A 142 17.30 -2.70 -14.40
N TYR A 143 16.65 -1.74 -13.73
CA TYR A 143 15.25 -1.36 -13.93
C TYR A 143 15.16 0.12 -14.38
N PRO A 144 15.00 0.40 -15.68
CA PRO A 144 15.19 1.74 -16.25
C PRO A 144 14.32 2.84 -15.63
N TYR A 145 13.11 2.51 -15.15
CA TYR A 145 12.21 3.50 -14.55
C TYR A 145 12.49 3.77 -13.07
N PHE A 146 13.36 2.98 -12.45
CA PHE A 146 13.70 3.08 -11.02
C PHE A 146 15.16 3.45 -10.78
N SER A 147 15.98 3.48 -11.85
CA SER A 147 17.44 3.70 -11.77
C SER A 147 17.82 5.02 -11.12
N GLU A 148 17.01 6.07 -11.32
CA GLU A 148 17.24 7.42 -10.79
C GLU A 148 16.73 7.61 -9.35
N LEU A 149 16.02 6.62 -8.80
CA LEU A 149 15.50 6.68 -7.44
C LEU A 149 16.54 6.15 -6.45
N ASP A 150 16.70 6.82 -5.33
CA ASP A 150 17.69 6.40 -4.31
C ASP A 150 17.29 5.07 -3.66
N HIS A 151 16.00 4.90 -3.34
CA HIS A 151 15.51 3.76 -2.57
C HIS A 151 14.09 3.31 -3.02
N PRO A 152 13.94 2.78 -4.24
CA PRO A 152 12.62 2.43 -4.78
C PRO A 152 11.95 1.24 -4.09
N ILE A 153 12.72 0.30 -3.54
CA ILE A 153 12.19 -0.87 -2.85
C ILE A 153 12.23 -0.65 -1.34
N ASN A 154 11.06 -0.71 -0.73
CA ASN A 154 10.88 -0.63 0.72
C ASN A 154 10.25 -1.92 1.24
N ILE A 155 10.89 -2.54 2.24
CA ILE A 155 10.34 -3.66 2.99
C ILE A 155 9.96 -3.15 4.38
N ASN A 156 8.67 -3.11 4.65
CA ASN A 156 8.14 -2.59 5.89
C ASN A 156 7.50 -3.69 6.73
N VAL A 157 7.99 -3.86 7.97
CA VAL A 157 7.28 -4.63 8.99
C VAL A 157 6.30 -3.67 9.66
N GLY A 158 5.05 -3.70 9.23
CA GLY A 158 4.02 -2.76 9.66
C GLY A 158 3.34 -3.16 10.96
N LYS A 159 3.46 -4.46 11.36
CA LYS A 159 2.85 -4.96 12.58
C LYS A 159 3.59 -6.16 13.12
N ILE A 160 3.68 -6.26 14.43
CA ILE A 160 4.26 -7.38 15.17
C ILE A 160 3.38 -7.73 16.36
N ALA A 161 3.19 -9.02 16.59
CA ALA A 161 2.54 -9.56 17.80
C ALA A 161 3.20 -10.88 18.20
N GLY A 162 3.38 -11.13 19.48
CA GLY A 162 4.00 -12.38 19.93
C GLY A 162 4.04 -12.55 21.43
N GLY A 163 4.17 -13.81 21.86
CA GLY A 163 4.21 -14.20 23.27
C GLY A 163 2.87 -14.08 23.98
N ASP A 164 2.81 -14.70 25.17
CA ASP A 164 1.59 -14.74 26.00
C ASP A 164 1.82 -14.18 27.41
N TRP A 165 3.02 -14.35 27.95
CA TRP A 165 3.37 -13.97 29.30
C TRP A 165 4.88 -13.74 29.47
N ALA A 166 5.25 -12.70 30.18
CA ALA A 166 6.66 -12.29 30.37
C ALA A 166 7.54 -13.33 31.07
N SER A 167 6.97 -14.24 31.85
CA SER A 167 7.72 -15.31 32.53
C SER A 167 7.75 -16.63 31.78
N SER A 168 7.39 -16.65 30.50
CA SER A 168 7.55 -17.81 29.61
C SER A 168 8.34 -17.44 28.35
N VAL A 169 9.11 -18.39 27.83
CA VAL A 169 9.73 -18.26 26.52
C VAL A 169 8.61 -18.25 25.47
N PRO A 170 8.53 -17.22 24.61
CA PRO A 170 7.46 -17.08 23.63
C PRO A 170 7.37 -18.26 22.66
N ALA A 171 6.18 -18.85 22.53
CA ALA A 171 5.90 -19.96 21.63
C ALA A 171 5.61 -19.49 20.21
N TRP A 172 5.27 -18.22 20.02
CA TRP A 172 4.88 -17.66 18.73
C TRP A 172 5.23 -16.17 18.59
N CYS A 173 5.45 -15.76 17.37
CA CYS A 173 5.48 -14.36 16.97
C CYS A 173 5.01 -14.24 15.52
N THR A 174 4.22 -13.24 15.19
CA THR A 174 3.76 -12.96 13.83
C THR A 174 4.20 -11.56 13.43
N LEU A 175 4.77 -11.45 12.22
CA LEU A 175 5.07 -10.20 11.55
C LEU A 175 4.09 -10.02 10.39
N GLU A 176 3.56 -8.81 10.19
CA GLU A 176 2.86 -8.42 8.96
C GLU A 176 3.79 -7.52 8.15
N VAL A 177 4.09 -7.95 6.94
CA VAL A 177 5.13 -7.35 6.10
C VAL A 177 4.52 -6.88 4.79
N ARG A 178 4.90 -5.67 4.36
CA ARG A 178 4.69 -5.15 3.00
C ARG A 178 6.03 -5.02 2.32
N THR A 179 6.17 -5.54 1.13
CA THR A 179 7.36 -5.32 0.28
C THR A 179 6.96 -4.74 -1.06
N ALA A 180 7.74 -3.75 -1.52
CA ALA A 180 7.73 -3.34 -2.91
C ALA A 180 8.56 -4.32 -3.75
N ILE A 181 8.22 -4.46 -5.03
CA ILE A 181 8.96 -5.24 -6.03
C ILE A 181 9.03 -4.47 -7.34
N TYR A 182 10.10 -4.68 -8.12
CA TYR A 182 10.26 -4.11 -9.45
C TYR A 182 9.27 -4.67 -10.47
#